data_fa4769a24ac413cbd896513460773da3
#
_entry.id   fa4769a24ac413cbd896513460773da3
#
_cell.length_a   1.000
_cell.length_b   1.000
_cell.length_c   1.000
_cell.angle_alpha   90.00
_cell.angle_beta   90.00
_cell.angle_gamma   90.00
#
_symmetry.space_group_name_H-M   'P 1'
#
loop_
_entity.id
_entity.type
_entity.pdbx_description
1 polymer ?
#
loop_
_entity_poly.entity_id
_entity_poly.type
_entity_poly.pdbx_seq_one_letter_code
_entity_poly.pdbx_strand_id
1 'polypeptide(L)' 'MEEIDIKKMNYTQAKNELEQIVTAIESGKLDIDALTSSVKRASELITFCKQKLTKTDKELQKI' A
#
# COMPACT_ATOMS: atom_id res chain seq x y z
N MET A 1 -5.05 -13.86 11.81
CA MET A 1 -4.04 -12.82 12.03
C MET A 1 -4.64 -11.46 11.71
N GLU A 2 -4.49 -10.53 12.61
CA GLU A 2 -5.10 -9.22 12.44
C GLU A 2 -4.28 -8.35 11.50
N GLU A 3 -4.97 -7.69 10.58
CA GLU A 3 -4.31 -6.73 9.70
C GLU A 3 -4.08 -5.43 10.46
N ILE A 4 -2.95 -4.81 10.19
CA ILE A 4 -2.66 -3.50 10.76
C ILE A 4 -3.55 -2.47 10.08
N ASP A 5 -4.20 -1.63 10.88
CA ASP A 5 -5.03 -0.56 10.36
C ASP A 5 -4.16 0.44 9.59
N ILE A 6 -4.51 0.68 8.34
CA ILE A 6 -3.76 1.59 7.47
C ILE A 6 -3.61 2.98 8.10
N LYS A 7 -4.63 3.44 8.80
CA LYS A 7 -4.59 4.75 9.44
C LYS A 7 -3.52 4.86 10.53
N LYS A 8 -3.10 3.72 11.08
CA LYS A 8 -2.07 3.67 12.11
C LYS A 8 -0.68 3.41 11.56
N MET A 9 -0.57 3.16 10.27
CA MET A 9 0.71 2.91 9.62
C MET A 9 1.40 4.22 9.25
N ASN A 10 2.73 4.21 9.27
CA ASN A 10 3.47 5.29 8.65
C ASN A 10 3.74 4.95 7.18
N TYR A 11 4.28 5.90 6.44
CA TYR A 11 4.55 5.72 5.02
C TYR A 11 5.44 4.50 4.75
N THR A 12 6.50 4.35 5.54
CA THR A 12 7.45 3.24 5.35
C THR A 12 6.79 1.90 5.54
N GLN A 13 5.95 1.76 6.57
CA GLN A 13 5.23 0.52 6.82
C GLN A 13 4.27 0.20 5.67
N ALA A 14 3.52 1.19 5.21
CA ALA A 14 2.58 1.00 4.12
C ALA A 14 3.31 0.63 2.83
N LYS A 15 4.42 1.27 2.55
CA LYS A 15 5.24 0.96 1.38
C LYS A 15 5.77 -0.46 1.44
N ASN A 16 6.27 -0.88 2.60
CA ASN A 16 6.81 -2.23 2.76
C ASN A 16 5.73 -3.28 2.56
N GLU A 17 4.55 -3.06 3.13
CA GLU A 17 3.44 -4.01 2.94
C GLU A 17 3.03 -4.06 1.47
N LEU A 18 2.97 -2.91 0.81
CA LEU A 18 2.62 -2.85 -0.60
C LEU A 18 3.63 -3.64 -1.46
N GLU A 19 4.91 -3.49 -1.17
CA GLU A 19 5.95 -4.23 -1.90
C GLU A 19 5.79 -5.73 -1.72
N GLN A 20 5.45 -6.20 -0.53
CA GLN A 20 5.21 -7.61 -0.27
C GLN A 20 4.00 -8.11 -1.05
N ILE A 21 2.95 -7.32 -1.12
CA ILE A 21 1.75 -7.69 -1.87
C ILE A 21 2.06 -7.77 -3.37
N VAL A 22 2.76 -6.79 -3.89
CA VAL A 22 3.15 -6.78 -5.31
C VAL A 22 3.99 -8.00 -5.65
N THR A 23 4.96 -8.32 -4.78
CA THR A 23 5.80 -9.51 -4.98
C THR A 23 4.96 -10.78 -5.00
N ALA A 24 3.99 -10.90 -4.09
CA ALA A 24 3.12 -12.06 -4.05
C ALA A 24 2.26 -12.17 -5.32
N ILE A 25 1.75 -11.05 -5.81
CA ILE A 25 0.95 -11.03 -7.03
C ILE A 25 1.82 -11.44 -8.22
N GLU A 26 3.03 -10.91 -8.32
CA GLU A 26 3.95 -11.22 -9.42
C GLU A 26 4.41 -12.67 -9.40
N SER A 27 4.41 -13.31 -8.25
CA SER A 27 4.81 -14.71 -8.14
C SER A 27 3.85 -15.66 -8.87
N GLY A 28 2.61 -15.23 -9.09
CA GLY A 28 1.61 -16.05 -9.77
C GLY A 28 1.11 -17.24 -8.95
N LYS A 29 1.40 -17.28 -7.65
CA LYS A 29 1.03 -18.39 -6.79
C LYS A 29 -0.28 -18.20 -6.06
N LEU A 30 -0.89 -17.04 -6.19
CA LEU A 30 -2.14 -16.74 -5.50
C LEU A 30 -3.33 -17.26 -6.29
N ASP A 31 -4.32 -17.84 -5.58
CA ASP A 31 -5.59 -18.17 -6.23
C ASP A 31 -6.41 -16.89 -6.45
N ILE A 32 -7.56 -17.03 -7.13
CA ILE A 32 -8.36 -15.86 -7.50
C ILE A 32 -8.85 -15.10 -6.28
N ASP A 33 -9.28 -15.79 -5.23
CA ASP A 33 -9.78 -15.12 -4.03
C ASP A 33 -8.66 -14.37 -3.31
N ALA A 34 -7.50 -15.00 -3.17
CA ALA A 34 -6.35 -14.35 -2.55
C ALA A 34 -5.86 -13.18 -3.38
N LEU A 35 -5.85 -13.34 -4.70
CA LEU A 35 -5.45 -12.28 -5.62
C LEU A 35 -6.38 -11.07 -5.49
N THR A 36 -7.68 -11.29 -5.45
CA THR A 36 -8.67 -10.22 -5.31
C THR A 36 -8.47 -9.46 -4.00
N SER A 37 -8.29 -10.18 -2.90
CA SER A 37 -8.04 -9.56 -1.59
C SER A 37 -6.75 -8.76 -1.60
N SER A 38 -5.70 -9.30 -2.22
CA SER A 38 -4.39 -8.64 -2.30
C SER A 38 -4.49 -7.35 -3.12
N VAL A 39 -5.20 -7.38 -4.24
CA VAL A 39 -5.38 -6.19 -5.09
C VAL A 39 -6.16 -5.12 -4.32
N LYS A 40 -7.20 -5.51 -3.59
CA LYS A 40 -7.97 -4.58 -2.80
C LYS A 40 -7.11 -3.91 -1.73
N ARG A 41 -6.33 -4.69 -1.01
CA ARG A 41 -5.42 -4.16 0.03
C ARG A 41 -4.36 -3.26 -0.60
N ALA A 42 -3.78 -3.68 -1.72
CA ALA A 42 -2.78 -2.89 -2.43
C ALA A 42 -3.35 -1.55 -2.86
N SER A 43 -4.59 -1.53 -3.35
CA SER A 43 -5.25 -0.28 -3.75
C SER A 43 -5.38 0.69 -2.58
N GLU A 44 -5.76 0.18 -1.41
CA GLU A 44 -5.86 1.00 -0.21
C GLU A 44 -4.51 1.55 0.21
N LEU A 45 -3.46 0.73 0.14
CA LEU A 45 -2.10 1.15 0.48
C LEU A 45 -1.57 2.18 -0.51
N ILE A 46 -1.86 2.00 -1.79
CA ILE A 46 -1.46 2.96 -2.82
C ILE A 46 -2.10 4.31 -2.55
N THR A 47 -3.39 4.32 -2.23
CA THR A 47 -4.09 5.57 -1.91
C THR A 47 -3.46 6.26 -0.70
N PHE A 48 -3.16 5.49 0.34
CA PHE A 48 -2.51 6.03 1.53
C PHE A 48 -1.15 6.63 1.21
N CYS A 49 -0.31 5.90 0.47
CA CYS A 49 1.02 6.38 0.10
C CYS A 49 0.94 7.62 -0.77
N LYS A 50 0.00 7.62 -1.71
CA LYS A 50 -0.20 8.76 -2.60
C LYS A 50 -0.59 10.01 -1.84
N GLN A 51 -1.46 9.87 -0.84
CA GLN A 51 -1.86 11.00 0.00
C GLN A 51 -0.67 11.57 0.76
N LYS A 52 0.20 10.70 1.28
CA LYS A 52 1.39 11.14 1.99
C LYS A 52 2.36 11.87 1.07
N LEU A 53 2.59 11.32 -0.12
CA LEU A 53 3.48 11.95 -1.11
C LEU A 53 2.94 13.28 -1.59
N THR A 54 1.63 13.35 -1.86
CA THR A 54 1.01 14.59 -2.33
C THR A 54 1.18 15.70 -1.31
N LYS A 55 1.00 15.38 -0.03
CA LYS A 55 1.18 16.35 1.04
C LYS A 55 2.62 16.85 1.07
N THR A 56 3.59 15.95 0.94
CA THR A 56 5.00 16.30 0.92
C THR A 56 5.33 17.18 -0.28
N ASP A 57 4.82 16.82 -1.45
CA ASP A 57 5.04 17.58 -2.68
C ASP A 57 4.51 19.01 -2.55
N LYS A 58 3.34 19.17 -1.94
CA LYS A 58 2.78 20.50 -1.73
C LYS A 58 3.66 21.36 -0.83
N GLU A 59 4.24 20.76 0.20
CA GLU A 59 5.15 21.47 1.09
C GLU A 59 6.42 21.90 0.37
N LEU A 60 6.94 21.01 -0.48
CA LEU A 60 8.12 21.32 -1.27
C LEU A 60 7.86 22.41 -2.31
N GLN A 61 6.69 22.41 -2.90
CA GLN A 61 6.35 23.39 -3.94
C GLN A 61 6.16 24.79 -3.40
N LYS A 62 5.94 24.93 -2.12
CA LYS A 62 5.77 26.24 -1.49
C LYS A 62 7.09 26.98 -1.24
N ILE A 63 8.18 26.33 -1.46
CA ILE A 63 9.51 26.91 -1.22
C ILE A 63 10.02 27.72 -2.44
#